data_b519816e16bce4f4f26b052babf2b6ff
#
_entry.id   b519816e16bce4f4f26b052babf2b6ff
#
_cell.length_a   1.000
_cell.length_b   1.000
_cell.length_c   1.000
_cell.angle_alpha   90.00
_cell.angle_beta   90.00
_cell.angle_gamma   90.00
#
_symmetry.space_group_name_H-M   'P 1'
#
loop_
_entity.id
_entity.type
_entity.pdbx_description
1 polymer ?
#
loop_
_entity_poly.entity_id
_entity_poly.type
_entity_poly.pdbx_seq_one_letter_code
_entity_poly.pdbx_strand_id
1 'polypeptide(L)'
;MKKFIGILTALLTTTTLTACQSNTTQNKETTSTKTESTSTSDASNKQKSETNKETEDTQIIGSDEYGYVKVPKNWFHFKDVKGGNDIQYSDGSTYNIVTLNIFRPSQLGISETEYASIDPIYVANSVLSGQKNTSVFQKVWGAKSKIGEYDAYVVNSITTSGKYFVTWVFRANDGKIHYASLEGNEATIEELLPMIEKSWTLKK
;
A
#
# COMPACT_ATOMS: atom_id res chain seq x y z
N MET A 1 -33.11 15.13 8.70
CA MET A 1 -32.03 14.28 9.23
C MET A 1 -32.30 12.86 8.77
N LYS A 2 -31.82 12.48 7.61
CA LYS A 2 -31.92 11.11 7.06
C LYS A 2 -30.67 10.36 7.46
N LYS A 3 -30.85 9.25 8.17
CA LYS A 3 -29.77 8.38 8.61
C LYS A 3 -29.13 7.69 7.40
N PHE A 4 -27.89 8.05 7.07
CA PHE A 4 -27.07 7.32 6.13
C PHE A 4 -26.55 6.05 6.82
N ILE A 5 -27.23 4.94 6.58
CA ILE A 5 -26.70 3.61 6.84
C ILE A 5 -26.31 3.06 5.45
N GLY A 6 -25.17 3.48 4.97
CA GLY A 6 -24.52 2.88 3.81
C GLY A 6 -23.65 1.74 4.29
N ILE A 7 -24.06 0.53 4.03
CA ILE A 7 -23.27 -0.69 4.27
C ILE A 7 -22.17 -0.69 3.20
N LEU A 8 -20.99 -0.18 3.58
CA LEU A 8 -19.77 -0.48 2.87
C LEU A 8 -19.41 -1.92 3.20
N THR A 9 -19.97 -2.87 2.44
CA THR A 9 -19.59 -4.26 2.56
C THR A 9 -18.19 -4.38 2.00
N ALA A 10 -17.23 -4.37 2.93
CA ALA A 10 -15.82 -4.49 2.66
C ALA A 10 -15.54 -5.76 1.84
N LEU A 11 -14.75 -5.62 0.80
CA LEU A 11 -13.96 -6.70 0.24
C LEU A 11 -12.92 -7.11 1.30
N LEU A 12 -13.34 -7.91 2.25
CA LEU A 12 -12.45 -8.60 3.16
C LEU A 12 -12.60 -10.10 2.88
N THR A 13 -11.78 -10.59 1.97
CA THR A 13 -11.60 -12.03 1.80
C THR A 13 -10.69 -12.53 2.92
N THR A 14 -11.30 -13.14 3.93
CA THR A 14 -10.57 -13.91 4.94
C THR A 14 -10.09 -15.22 4.31
N THR A 15 -8.81 -15.31 4.00
CA THR A 15 -8.16 -16.60 3.73
C THR A 15 -7.87 -17.29 5.05
N THR A 16 -8.64 -18.30 5.39
CA THR A 16 -8.33 -19.23 6.48
C THR A 16 -7.19 -20.14 6.05
N LEU A 17 -6.00 -19.89 6.54
CA LEU A 17 -4.86 -20.80 6.45
C LEU A 17 -5.00 -21.87 7.52
N THR A 18 -5.28 -23.09 7.09
CA THR A 18 -5.20 -24.30 7.92
C THR A 18 -3.73 -24.61 8.18
N ALA A 19 -3.30 -24.45 9.43
CA ALA A 19 -1.97 -24.83 9.87
C ALA A 19 -1.88 -26.37 10.01
N CYS A 20 -0.98 -26.99 9.26
CA CYS A 20 -0.49 -28.33 9.55
C CYS A 20 0.70 -28.20 10.50
N GLN A 21 0.51 -28.69 11.73
CA GLN A 21 1.58 -28.94 12.69
C GLN A 21 2.41 -30.17 12.25
N SER A 22 3.72 -30.04 12.30
CA SER A 22 4.60 -31.21 12.54
C SER A 22 5.73 -30.82 13.49
N ASN A 23 5.72 -31.48 14.63
CA ASN A 23 6.75 -31.50 15.66
C ASN A 23 8.04 -32.15 15.16
N THR A 24 9.20 -31.67 15.61
CA THR A 24 10.28 -32.51 16.16
C THR A 24 11.41 -31.64 16.74
N THR A 25 11.53 -31.59 17.99
CA THR A 25 12.53 -31.98 19.02
C THR A 25 14.01 -31.65 18.78
N GLN A 26 14.53 -30.81 19.71
CA GLN A 26 15.79 -30.84 20.51
C GLN A 26 17.16 -31.09 19.86
N ASN A 27 18.15 -30.26 20.09
CA ASN A 27 19.16 -30.26 21.19
C ASN A 27 20.31 -29.28 20.85
N LYS A 28 20.66 -28.40 21.74
CA LYS A 28 21.70 -28.37 22.80
C LYS A 28 23.06 -27.75 22.42
N GLU A 29 23.39 -26.66 23.14
CA GLU A 29 24.70 -26.22 23.71
C GLU A 29 25.94 -26.14 22.78
N THR A 30 26.84 -25.18 22.83
CA THR A 30 27.54 -24.49 23.93
C THR A 30 28.61 -23.54 23.37
N THR A 31 28.85 -22.40 24.08
CA THR A 31 30.14 -21.77 24.44
C THR A 31 30.83 -20.79 23.47
N SER A 32 30.78 -19.54 23.91
CA SER A 32 31.83 -18.50 24.05
C SER A 32 33.10 -18.55 23.21
N THR A 33 33.48 -17.41 22.61
CA THR A 33 34.72 -16.73 22.97
C THR A 33 34.69 -15.25 22.47
N LYS A 34 35.05 -14.36 23.38
CA LYS A 34 35.30 -12.93 23.30
C LYS A 34 36.70 -12.70 22.72
N THR A 35 36.84 -11.74 21.79
CA THR A 35 38.11 -11.02 21.63
C THR A 35 37.84 -9.62 21.13
N GLU A 36 38.16 -8.62 21.96
CA GLU A 36 38.35 -7.21 21.61
C GLU A 36 39.62 -7.05 20.78
N SER A 37 39.61 -6.12 19.83
CA SER A 37 40.77 -5.26 19.60
C SER A 37 40.40 -3.99 18.83
N THR A 38 40.87 -2.94 19.33
CA THR A 38 40.73 -1.49 19.12
C THR A 38 41.50 -0.98 17.89
N SER A 39 41.00 0.19 17.40
CA SER A 39 41.70 1.34 16.76
C SER A 39 41.86 1.25 15.24
N THR A 40 41.67 2.30 14.47
CA THR A 40 41.94 3.72 14.53
C THR A 40 41.41 4.37 13.26
N SER A 41 40.92 5.61 13.35
CA SER A 41 40.55 6.61 12.37
C SER A 41 41.25 6.57 11.01
N ASP A 42 40.45 6.77 9.92
CA ASP A 42 40.83 7.75 8.92
C ASP A 42 39.58 8.32 8.20
N ALA A 43 39.48 9.63 8.23
CA ALA A 43 38.47 10.41 7.55
C ALA A 43 38.82 10.46 6.06
N SER A 44 37.96 9.93 5.22
CA SER A 44 38.00 10.20 3.80
C SER A 44 36.61 10.60 3.30
N ASN A 45 36.51 11.87 3.04
CA ASN A 45 35.41 12.58 2.39
C ASN A 45 35.09 11.90 1.04
N LYS A 46 34.01 11.13 0.97
CA LYS A 46 33.46 10.63 -0.29
C LYS A 46 32.12 11.31 -0.55
N GLN A 47 32.23 12.40 -1.27
CA GLN A 47 31.14 13.07 -1.97
C GLN A 47 30.36 11.99 -2.74
N LYS A 48 29.18 11.65 -2.22
CA LYS A 48 28.27 10.67 -2.84
C LYS A 48 27.66 11.32 -4.07
N SER A 49 28.20 11.02 -5.21
CA SER A 49 27.58 11.28 -6.49
C SER A 49 26.24 10.53 -6.53
N GLU A 50 25.14 11.24 -6.36
CA GLU A 50 23.80 10.76 -6.67
C GLU A 50 23.69 10.68 -8.20
N THR A 51 24.14 9.59 -8.76
CA THR A 51 24.00 9.30 -10.19
C THR A 51 22.97 8.22 -10.38
N ASN A 52 21.81 8.60 -10.90
CA ASN A 52 20.88 7.83 -11.74
C ASN A 52 21.05 6.28 -11.74
N LYS A 53 20.59 5.63 -10.68
CA LYS A 53 20.40 4.18 -10.66
C LYS A 53 18.92 3.78 -10.74
N GLU A 54 18.05 4.76 -11.02
CA GLU A 54 16.59 4.65 -10.86
C GLU A 54 15.85 4.06 -12.08
N THR A 55 16.53 3.77 -13.19
CA THR A 55 15.86 3.44 -14.46
C THR A 55 15.94 1.99 -14.92
N GLU A 56 16.79 1.14 -14.35
CA GLU A 56 16.96 -0.23 -14.85
C GLU A 56 16.14 -1.32 -14.13
N ASP A 57 15.73 -1.09 -12.87
CA ASP A 57 15.10 -2.12 -12.05
C ASP A 57 13.60 -1.91 -11.80
N THR A 58 12.94 -1.01 -12.54
CA THR A 58 11.50 -0.73 -12.35
C THR A 58 10.70 -0.97 -13.63
N GLN A 59 9.40 -1.19 -13.47
CA GLN A 59 8.40 -1.22 -14.52
C GLN A 59 7.25 -0.28 -14.19
N ILE A 60 6.55 0.21 -15.22
CA ILE A 60 5.33 0.99 -15.07
C ILE A 60 4.14 0.06 -15.18
N ILE A 61 3.29 0.06 -14.15
CA ILE A 61 2.06 -0.72 -14.08
C ILE A 61 0.85 0.21 -14.02
N GLY A 62 -0.31 -0.25 -14.44
CA GLY A 62 -1.53 0.55 -14.39
C GLY A 62 -2.35 0.47 -15.67
N SER A 63 -3.32 1.37 -15.79
CA SER A 63 -4.17 1.56 -16.97
C SER A 63 -4.62 3.01 -17.08
N ASP A 64 -5.15 3.38 -18.25
CA ASP A 64 -5.74 4.71 -18.47
C ASP A 64 -6.95 4.98 -17.56
N GLU A 65 -7.56 3.94 -17.00
CA GLU A 65 -8.69 4.09 -16.09
C GLU A 65 -8.25 4.34 -14.64
N TYR A 66 -7.14 3.73 -14.19
CA TYR A 66 -6.73 3.73 -12.79
C TYR A 66 -5.45 4.52 -12.51
N GLY A 67 -4.82 5.06 -13.56
CA GLY A 67 -3.52 5.67 -13.50
C GLY A 67 -2.39 4.65 -13.50
N TYR A 68 -1.17 5.15 -13.42
CA TYR A 68 0.07 4.37 -13.55
C TYR A 68 1.01 4.69 -12.40
N VAL A 69 1.75 3.68 -11.94
CA VAL A 69 2.84 3.83 -10.97
C VAL A 69 4.05 3.00 -11.37
N LYS A 70 5.22 3.33 -10.81
CA LYS A 70 6.40 2.47 -10.89
C LYS A 70 6.39 1.46 -9.76
N VAL A 71 6.79 0.22 -10.09
CA VAL A 71 7.07 -0.86 -9.14
C VAL A 71 8.35 -1.57 -9.55
N PRO A 72 9.00 -2.36 -8.68
CA PRO A 72 10.15 -3.18 -9.09
C PRO A 72 9.82 -4.08 -10.28
N LYS A 73 10.79 -4.28 -11.17
CA LYS A 73 10.62 -5.00 -12.43
C LYS A 73 10.25 -6.48 -12.24
N ASN A 74 10.64 -7.07 -11.12
CA ASN A 74 10.34 -8.45 -10.76
C ASN A 74 8.92 -8.65 -10.19
N TRP A 75 8.15 -7.59 -9.97
CA TRP A 75 6.75 -7.69 -9.57
C TRP A 75 5.89 -8.11 -10.76
N PHE A 76 4.89 -8.93 -10.52
CA PHE A 76 4.02 -9.45 -11.56
C PHE A 76 2.53 -9.22 -11.25
N HIS A 77 1.76 -9.08 -12.31
CA HIS A 77 0.32 -8.92 -12.24
C HIS A 77 -0.33 -10.22 -11.77
N PHE A 78 -1.23 -10.09 -10.81
CA PHE A 78 -2.12 -11.19 -10.45
C PHE A 78 -3.57 -10.70 -10.35
N LYS A 79 -4.51 -11.61 -10.46
CA LYS A 79 -5.92 -11.33 -10.17
C LYS A 79 -6.34 -12.21 -9.02
N ASP A 80 -6.93 -11.62 -8.00
CA ASP A 80 -7.68 -12.38 -7.02
C ASP A 80 -8.87 -13.03 -7.75
N VAL A 81 -9.07 -14.32 -7.54
CA VAL A 81 -10.10 -15.14 -8.23
C VAL A 81 -11.52 -14.62 -7.99
N LYS A 82 -11.72 -13.85 -6.92
CA LYS A 82 -12.98 -13.19 -6.54
C LYS A 82 -12.97 -11.68 -6.80
N GLY A 83 -11.86 -11.17 -7.34
CA GLY A 83 -11.61 -9.77 -7.45
C GLY A 83 -12.43 -9.05 -8.49
N GLY A 84 -12.57 -7.76 -8.28
CA GLY A 84 -13.12 -6.82 -9.22
C GLY A 84 -12.17 -6.49 -10.39
N ASN A 85 -12.30 -5.29 -10.91
CA ASN A 85 -11.48 -4.82 -12.03
C ASN A 85 -10.16 -4.17 -11.59
N ASP A 86 -9.75 -4.35 -10.34
CA ASP A 86 -8.53 -3.78 -9.76
C ASP A 86 -7.28 -4.25 -10.51
N ILE A 87 -6.29 -3.38 -10.61
CA ILE A 87 -4.97 -3.78 -11.06
C ILE A 87 -4.12 -4.06 -9.83
N GLN A 88 -3.64 -5.29 -9.72
CA GLN A 88 -2.83 -5.75 -8.60
C GLN A 88 -1.50 -6.33 -9.07
N TYR A 89 -0.44 -5.94 -8.40
CA TYR A 89 0.91 -6.45 -8.61
C TYR A 89 1.55 -6.86 -7.28
N SER A 90 2.32 -7.93 -7.31
CA SER A 90 3.00 -8.51 -6.14
C SER A 90 4.41 -8.96 -6.48
N ASP A 91 5.26 -9.07 -5.47
CA ASP A 91 6.60 -9.66 -5.54
C ASP A 91 6.60 -11.21 -5.57
N GLY A 92 5.44 -11.83 -5.61
CA GLY A 92 5.26 -13.29 -5.52
C GLY A 92 4.91 -13.77 -4.13
N SER A 93 5.02 -12.95 -3.12
CA SER A 93 4.40 -13.21 -1.83
C SER A 93 2.92 -12.82 -1.89
N THR A 94 2.09 -13.43 -1.08
CA THR A 94 0.71 -12.98 -0.85
C THR A 94 0.66 -11.78 0.12
N TYR A 95 1.81 -11.22 0.43
CA TYR A 95 1.98 -10.25 1.50
C TYR A 95 2.26 -8.84 0.99
N ASN A 96 3.11 -8.68 -0.01
CA ASN A 96 3.49 -7.40 -0.59
C ASN A 96 2.70 -7.17 -1.88
N ILE A 97 1.82 -6.17 -1.89
CA ILE A 97 0.87 -5.94 -2.98
C ILE A 97 0.71 -4.44 -3.23
N VAL A 98 0.71 -4.04 -4.49
CA VAL A 98 0.23 -2.73 -4.95
C VAL A 98 -1.10 -2.92 -5.65
N THR A 99 -2.09 -2.09 -5.30
CA THR A 99 -3.42 -2.08 -5.93
C THR A 99 -3.75 -0.71 -6.47
N LEU A 100 -4.27 -0.63 -7.69
CA LEU A 100 -4.81 0.57 -8.31
C LEU A 100 -6.27 0.37 -8.68
N ASN A 101 -7.11 1.36 -8.37
CA ASN A 101 -8.54 1.38 -8.69
C ASN A 101 -9.09 2.81 -8.62
N ILE A 102 -10.39 2.95 -8.81
CA ILE A 102 -11.17 4.17 -8.59
C ILE A 102 -12.39 3.88 -7.71
N PHE A 103 -12.85 4.87 -6.98
CA PHE A 103 -14.17 4.84 -6.36
C PHE A 103 -15.21 5.33 -7.37
N ARG A 104 -16.23 4.53 -7.65
CA ARG A 104 -17.34 4.91 -8.53
C ARG A 104 -18.53 5.46 -7.71
N PRO A 105 -19.33 6.37 -8.26
CA PRO A 105 -20.52 6.88 -7.59
C PRO A 105 -21.43 5.80 -7.04
N SER A 106 -21.64 4.73 -7.81
CA SER A 106 -22.45 3.58 -7.40
C SER A 106 -21.93 2.84 -6.18
N GLN A 107 -20.60 2.76 -6.03
CA GLN A 107 -19.96 2.15 -4.85
C GLN A 107 -20.10 3.02 -3.60
N LEU A 108 -20.15 4.34 -3.79
CA LEU A 108 -20.32 5.31 -2.72
C LEU A 108 -21.79 5.56 -2.37
N GLY A 109 -22.73 5.06 -3.18
CA GLY A 109 -24.18 5.27 -3.01
C GLY A 109 -24.61 6.71 -3.21
N ILE A 110 -23.92 7.47 -4.07
CA ILE A 110 -24.20 8.88 -4.38
C ILE A 110 -24.45 9.08 -5.87
N SER A 111 -25.06 10.23 -6.23
CA SER A 111 -25.28 10.61 -7.61
C SER A 111 -23.98 11.07 -8.29
N GLU A 112 -23.97 11.08 -9.64
CA GLU A 112 -22.85 11.64 -10.42
C GLU A 112 -22.57 13.11 -10.08
N THR A 113 -23.62 13.88 -9.83
CA THR A 113 -23.50 15.30 -9.46
C THR A 113 -22.82 15.46 -8.10
N GLU A 114 -23.21 14.66 -7.11
CA GLU A 114 -22.57 14.64 -5.78
C GLU A 114 -21.13 14.16 -5.90
N TYR A 115 -20.89 13.12 -6.71
CA TYR A 115 -19.54 12.59 -6.93
C TYR A 115 -18.60 13.63 -7.53
N ALA A 116 -19.06 14.45 -8.48
CA ALA A 116 -18.25 15.48 -9.10
C ALA A 116 -17.78 16.56 -8.09
N SER A 117 -18.54 16.79 -7.02
CA SER A 117 -18.31 17.86 -6.03
C SER A 117 -17.79 17.37 -4.68
N ILE A 118 -17.90 16.07 -4.36
CA ILE A 118 -17.48 15.56 -3.05
C ILE A 118 -15.97 15.69 -2.86
N ASP A 119 -15.53 16.15 -1.69
CA ASP A 119 -14.13 16.16 -1.34
C ASP A 119 -13.66 14.70 -1.09
N PRO A 120 -12.55 14.24 -1.68
CA PRO A 120 -11.97 12.91 -1.43
C PRO A 120 -11.76 12.55 0.04
N ILE A 121 -11.67 13.54 0.94
CA ILE A 121 -11.58 13.31 2.39
C ILE A 121 -12.76 12.51 2.93
N TYR A 122 -13.97 12.69 2.39
CA TYR A 122 -15.14 11.93 2.84
C TYR A 122 -15.01 10.45 2.49
N VAL A 123 -14.43 10.15 1.32
CA VAL A 123 -14.15 8.78 0.89
C VAL A 123 -13.03 8.18 1.75
N ALA A 124 -11.95 8.93 1.97
CA ALA A 124 -10.85 8.51 2.84
C ALA A 124 -11.33 8.23 4.28
N ASN A 125 -12.21 9.09 4.82
CA ASN A 125 -12.81 8.87 6.15
C ASN A 125 -13.70 7.63 6.19
N SER A 126 -14.37 7.29 5.11
CA SER A 126 -15.16 6.05 5.02
C SER A 126 -14.24 4.82 5.04
N VAL A 127 -13.13 4.85 4.31
CA VAL A 127 -12.10 3.80 4.36
C VAL A 127 -11.53 3.68 5.77
N LEU A 128 -11.13 4.79 6.38
CA LEU A 128 -10.58 4.84 7.74
C LEU A 128 -11.56 4.26 8.76
N SER A 129 -12.83 4.65 8.68
CA SER A 129 -13.88 4.17 9.59
C SER A 129 -14.15 2.68 9.36
N GLY A 130 -14.19 2.22 8.11
CA GLY A 130 -14.34 0.81 7.77
C GLY A 130 -13.23 -0.04 8.38
N GLN A 131 -11.97 0.38 8.25
CA GLN A 131 -10.83 -0.32 8.83
C GLN A 131 -10.84 -0.31 10.36
N LYS A 132 -11.18 0.82 10.99
CA LYS A 132 -11.30 0.93 12.47
C LYS A 132 -12.37 0.01 13.06
N ASN A 133 -13.41 -0.29 12.29
CA ASN A 133 -14.54 -1.11 12.74
C ASN A 133 -14.32 -2.62 12.54
N THR A 134 -13.14 -3.04 12.09
CA THR A 134 -12.80 -4.46 11.94
C THR A 134 -11.75 -4.87 12.95
N SER A 135 -11.79 -6.14 13.39
CA SER A 135 -10.78 -6.72 14.28
C SER A 135 -9.46 -7.08 13.56
N VAL A 136 -9.42 -6.92 12.25
CA VAL A 136 -8.23 -7.21 11.43
C VAL A 136 -7.12 -6.19 11.69
N PHE A 137 -7.48 -4.93 11.95
CA PHE A 137 -6.52 -3.87 12.14
C PHE A 137 -6.34 -3.51 13.61
N GLN A 138 -5.10 -3.53 14.08
CA GLN A 138 -4.75 -3.10 15.44
C GLN A 138 -4.54 -1.58 15.55
N LYS A 139 -4.18 -0.92 14.44
CA LYS A 139 -3.94 0.53 14.39
C LYS A 139 -4.40 1.08 13.06
N VAL A 140 -5.13 2.21 13.07
CA VAL A 140 -5.59 2.92 11.87
C VAL A 140 -5.54 4.42 12.13
N TRP A 141 -4.91 5.17 11.22
CA TRP A 141 -4.83 6.63 11.29
C TRP A 141 -4.82 7.28 9.91
N GLY A 142 -5.29 8.52 9.84
CA GLY A 142 -5.29 9.31 8.61
C GLY A 142 -4.15 10.33 8.59
N ALA A 143 -3.70 10.69 7.39
CA ALA A 143 -2.74 11.74 7.13
C ALA A 143 -3.05 12.46 5.82
N LYS A 144 -2.39 13.61 5.58
CA LYS A 144 -2.33 14.25 4.28
C LYS A 144 -0.98 13.95 3.65
N SER A 145 -0.97 13.72 2.34
CA SER A 145 0.23 13.49 1.54
C SER A 145 0.03 14.01 0.12
N LYS A 146 0.98 13.69 -0.73
CA LYS A 146 0.88 13.90 -2.19
C LYS A 146 1.13 12.58 -2.91
N ILE A 147 0.49 12.42 -4.05
CA ILE A 147 0.74 11.31 -4.95
C ILE A 147 0.78 11.84 -6.39
N GLY A 148 1.92 11.70 -7.06
CA GLY A 148 2.19 12.47 -8.26
C GLY A 148 2.10 13.96 -7.98
N GLU A 149 1.31 14.66 -8.78
CA GLU A 149 1.03 16.10 -8.62
C GLU A 149 -0.18 16.41 -7.71
N TYR A 150 -0.90 15.38 -7.22
CA TYR A 150 -2.18 15.53 -6.54
C TYR A 150 -2.03 15.54 -5.03
N ASP A 151 -2.81 16.39 -4.37
CA ASP A 151 -3.02 16.30 -2.92
C ASP A 151 -3.86 15.06 -2.60
N ALA A 152 -3.44 14.27 -1.63
CA ALA A 152 -4.05 13.02 -1.26
C ALA A 152 -4.37 12.96 0.24
N TYR A 153 -5.42 12.22 0.56
CA TYR A 153 -5.69 11.75 1.92
C TYR A 153 -5.20 10.32 2.03
N VAL A 154 -4.43 10.04 3.07
CA VAL A 154 -3.80 8.75 3.28
C VAL A 154 -4.42 8.08 4.50
N VAL A 155 -4.86 6.85 4.33
CA VAL A 155 -5.24 5.97 5.42
C VAL A 155 -4.13 4.95 5.62
N ASN A 156 -3.49 5.03 6.78
CA ASN A 156 -2.47 4.08 7.20
C ASN A 156 -3.07 3.10 8.19
N SER A 157 -2.70 1.84 8.08
CA SER A 157 -3.12 0.84 9.05
C SER A 157 -2.09 -0.27 9.23
N ILE A 158 -2.15 -0.91 10.39
CA ILE A 158 -1.35 -2.08 10.73
C ILE A 158 -2.33 -3.17 11.17
N THR A 159 -2.22 -4.34 10.56
CA THR A 159 -3.03 -5.50 10.95
C THR A 159 -2.54 -6.11 12.25
N THR A 160 -3.37 -6.94 12.87
CA THR A 160 -2.99 -7.75 14.04
C THR A 160 -1.86 -8.74 13.76
N SER A 161 -1.63 -9.08 12.47
CA SER A 161 -0.49 -9.90 12.03
C SER A 161 0.78 -9.07 11.70
N GLY A 162 0.74 -7.74 11.89
CA GLY A 162 1.88 -6.86 11.63
C GLY A 162 2.05 -6.41 10.18
N LYS A 163 1.09 -6.71 9.28
CA LYS A 163 1.11 -6.22 7.90
C LYS A 163 0.70 -4.75 7.87
N TYR A 164 1.45 -3.95 7.15
CA TYR A 164 1.18 -2.53 6.92
C TYR A 164 0.32 -2.34 5.68
N PHE A 165 -0.56 -1.32 5.74
CA PHE A 165 -1.34 -0.83 4.62
C PHE A 165 -1.23 0.68 4.56
N VAL A 166 -0.97 1.20 3.37
CA VAL A 166 -1.01 2.62 3.04
C VAL A 166 -1.98 2.78 1.87
N THR A 167 -3.01 3.60 2.06
CA THR A 167 -4.05 3.81 1.04
C THR A 167 -4.16 5.29 0.74
N TRP A 168 -3.89 5.69 -0.50
CA TRP A 168 -4.10 7.05 -1.00
C TRP A 168 -5.48 7.18 -1.63
N VAL A 169 -6.19 8.24 -1.26
CA VAL A 169 -7.48 8.62 -1.84
C VAL A 169 -7.37 10.06 -2.29
N PHE A 170 -7.57 10.30 -3.57
CA PHE A 170 -7.37 11.62 -4.16
C PHE A 170 -8.20 11.79 -5.44
N ARG A 171 -8.44 13.05 -5.84
CA ARG A 171 -9.08 13.35 -7.13
C ARG A 171 -8.03 13.77 -8.13
N ALA A 172 -8.02 13.11 -9.29
CA ALA A 172 -7.14 13.49 -10.39
C ALA A 172 -7.87 14.41 -11.41
N ASN A 173 -7.11 14.88 -12.40
CA ASN A 173 -7.60 15.81 -13.42
C ASN A 173 -8.66 15.21 -14.37
N ASP A 174 -8.83 13.88 -14.36
CA ASP A 174 -9.94 13.20 -15.06
C ASP A 174 -11.27 13.27 -14.30
N GLY A 175 -11.29 13.94 -13.14
CA GLY A 175 -12.46 14.11 -12.27
C GLY A 175 -12.79 12.91 -11.41
N LYS A 176 -12.09 11.78 -11.55
CA LYS A 176 -12.32 10.57 -10.76
C LYS A 176 -11.64 10.63 -9.41
N ILE A 177 -12.23 9.93 -8.43
CA ILE A 177 -11.58 9.67 -7.14
C ILE A 177 -10.79 8.36 -7.26
N HIS A 178 -9.48 8.49 -7.32
CA HIS A 178 -8.56 7.38 -7.42
C HIS A 178 -8.25 6.77 -6.06
N TYR A 179 -7.94 5.48 -6.12
CA TYR A 179 -7.46 4.65 -5.03
C TYR A 179 -6.13 4.03 -5.45
N ALA A 180 -5.10 4.27 -4.68
CA ALA A 180 -3.86 3.50 -4.75
C ALA A 180 -3.58 2.91 -3.38
N SER A 181 -3.14 1.68 -3.29
CA SER A 181 -2.69 1.11 -2.02
C SER A 181 -1.41 0.33 -2.16
N LEU A 182 -0.63 0.38 -1.11
CA LEU A 182 0.55 -0.44 -0.90
C LEU A 182 0.36 -1.20 0.40
N GLU A 183 0.54 -2.49 0.36
CA GLU A 183 0.48 -3.34 1.53
C GLU A 183 1.70 -4.27 1.58
N GLY A 184 2.21 -4.52 2.78
CA GLY A 184 3.40 -5.34 2.93
C GLY A 184 4.02 -5.28 4.32
N ASN A 185 5.25 -5.79 4.42
CA ASN A 185 6.09 -5.60 5.60
C ASN A 185 6.66 -4.16 5.64
N GLU A 186 7.23 -3.78 6.77
CA GLU A 186 7.76 -2.43 6.99
C GLU A 186 8.81 -2.04 5.96
N ALA A 187 9.76 -2.92 5.66
CA ALA A 187 10.82 -2.68 4.69
C ALA A 187 10.27 -2.42 3.28
N THR A 188 9.26 -3.19 2.84
CA THR A 188 8.57 -2.96 1.56
C THR A 188 7.87 -1.61 1.53
N ILE A 189 7.23 -1.22 2.62
CA ILE A 189 6.57 0.09 2.71
C ILE A 189 7.61 1.22 2.62
N GLU A 190 8.70 1.14 3.39
CA GLU A 190 9.76 2.15 3.38
C GLU A 190 10.41 2.32 1.99
N GLU A 191 10.61 1.22 1.28
CA GLU A 191 11.18 1.21 -0.07
C GLU A 191 10.22 1.78 -1.12
N LEU A 192 8.98 1.27 -1.16
CA LEU A 192 8.07 1.53 -2.28
C LEU A 192 7.17 2.75 -2.09
N LEU A 193 6.91 3.18 -0.86
CA LEU A 193 6.05 4.34 -0.61
C LEU A 193 6.53 5.59 -1.37
N PRO A 194 7.81 6.03 -1.27
CA PRO A 194 8.28 7.19 -2.01
C PRO A 194 8.29 6.98 -3.53
N MET A 195 8.46 5.75 -4.00
CA MET A 195 8.40 5.41 -5.43
C MET A 195 6.98 5.59 -5.97
N ILE A 196 5.97 5.06 -5.27
CA ILE A 196 4.56 5.19 -5.64
C ILE A 196 4.12 6.65 -5.59
N GLU A 197 4.43 7.36 -4.49
CA GLU A 197 4.06 8.77 -4.34
C GLU A 197 4.64 9.66 -5.44
N LYS A 198 5.89 9.43 -5.85
CA LYS A 198 6.55 10.23 -6.89
C LYS A 198 6.15 9.85 -8.31
N SER A 199 5.74 8.61 -8.54
CA SER A 199 5.58 8.07 -9.88
C SER A 199 4.14 8.02 -10.38
N TRP A 200 3.15 8.23 -9.53
CA TRP A 200 1.77 8.13 -9.97
C TRP A 200 1.44 9.20 -11.02
N THR A 201 0.78 8.77 -12.12
CA THR A 201 0.36 9.63 -13.22
C THR A 201 -0.89 9.07 -13.90
N LEU A 202 -1.71 9.95 -14.53
CA LEU A 202 -2.86 9.54 -15.35
C LEU A 202 -2.46 8.90 -16.69
N LYS A 203 -1.29 9.24 -17.20
CA LYS A 203 -0.83 8.81 -18.52
C LYS A 203 0.52 8.12 -18.41
N LYS A 204 0.70 7.07 -19.19
CA LYS A 204 1.94 6.33 -19.29
C LYS A 204 3.01 7.13 -20.02
#